data_bc4938b3b1621942d0380b535aa3b8f0
#
_entry.id   bc4938b3b1621942d0380b535aa3b8f0
#
_cell.length_a   1.000
_cell.length_b   1.000
_cell.length_c   1.000
_cell.angle_alpha   90.00
_cell.angle_beta   90.00
_cell.angle_gamma   90.00
#
_symmetry.space_group_name_H-M   'P 1'
#
loop_
_entity.id
_entity.type
_entity.pdbx_description
1 polymer ?
#
loop_
_entity_poly.entity_id
_entity_poly.type
_entity_poly.pdbx_seq_one_letter_code
_entity_poly.pdbx_strand_id
1 'polypeptide(L)'
;VPYAEPFDVAAQLQKDTEWNPETGKLHVPGGELPLEASNVEGKFEFNSPPLKEDGAMKVRIGDVREDIEVLPMTRPELEGLLAIIQLPDYLRYDHDPEIEVRGGSVSVVKGGKATIKGTANRDLKRVEVDGSRTMAEKNWFQTIAAEVTESQTRLLDWEDIHGLTPKEPLKLRINAVDDTAPDVFAKKLTREQVVLEDEVVNFDISAGDDFGVKKVGLEWVGLKDAIHNPDPSSGDKLVSAGDPQKRDVAVQGTFSAKREGVKPQTLQVRAFAEDYKPDRARSYSPAFLIHVMNPNDHAKWLTDEFGKWFSNAREVYEKEQQLYSTNKELRKMDAGELDRPENRRKIKKQANAEASNGRRLDSLTGA
;
A
#
# COMPACT_ATOMS: atom_id res chain seq x y z
N VAL A 1 5.72 43.58 11.59
CA VAL A 1 4.99 43.64 10.29
C VAL A 1 5.56 42.63 9.31
N PRO A 2 4.80 42.14 8.31
CA PRO A 2 5.28 41.15 7.38
C PRO A 2 6.36 41.73 6.48
N TYR A 3 7.47 40.99 6.29
CA TYR A 3 8.60 41.38 5.47
C TYR A 3 8.23 41.45 3.96
N ALA A 4 8.53 42.57 3.33
CA ALA A 4 8.30 42.79 1.90
C ALA A 4 6.84 42.59 1.43
N GLU A 5 5.87 42.74 2.33
CA GLU A 5 4.42 42.66 2.04
C GLU A 5 3.74 43.96 2.50
N PRO A 6 2.66 44.42 1.82
CA PRO A 6 1.83 45.51 2.32
C PRO A 6 1.14 45.14 3.62
N PHE A 7 0.88 46.10 4.49
CA PHE A 7 0.18 45.94 5.72
C PHE A 7 -0.62 47.16 6.12
N ASP A 8 -1.64 46.97 6.93
CA ASP A 8 -2.50 48.08 7.37
C ASP A 8 -2.06 48.58 8.74
N VAL A 9 -2.07 49.88 8.90
CA VAL A 9 -1.85 50.56 10.16
C VAL A 9 -3.16 51.31 10.51
N ALA A 10 -3.72 51.00 11.70
CA ALA A 10 -4.95 51.61 12.18
C ALA A 10 -4.67 52.49 13.40
N ALA A 11 -5.20 53.67 13.41
CA ALA A 11 -5.23 54.58 14.57
C ALA A 11 -6.70 54.87 14.95
N GLN A 12 -6.99 54.80 16.23
CA GLN A 12 -8.34 55.05 16.78
C GLN A 12 -8.30 56.20 17.74
N LEU A 13 -9.20 57.18 17.57
CA LEU A 13 -9.43 58.23 18.55
C LEU A 13 -9.98 57.63 19.84
N GLN A 14 -9.58 58.18 20.99
CA GLN A 14 -10.15 57.81 22.27
C GLN A 14 -11.59 58.30 22.36
N LYS A 15 -12.44 57.57 23.10
CA LYS A 15 -13.88 57.84 23.18
C LYS A 15 -14.23 59.26 23.70
N ASP A 16 -13.37 59.87 24.46
CA ASP A 16 -13.58 61.16 25.13
C ASP A 16 -12.88 62.34 24.36
N THR A 17 -12.46 62.09 23.10
CA THR A 17 -11.82 63.15 22.28
C THR A 17 -12.84 64.14 21.77
N GLU A 18 -12.73 65.37 22.23
CA GLU A 18 -13.64 66.45 21.77
C GLU A 18 -13.37 66.91 20.32
N TRP A 19 -12.11 66.81 19.90
CA TRP A 19 -11.73 67.20 18.56
C TRP A 19 -11.66 66.00 17.61
N ASN A 20 -12.36 66.12 16.49
CA ASN A 20 -12.50 65.02 15.55
C ASN A 20 -11.85 65.41 14.17
N PRO A 21 -10.53 65.25 14.00
CA PRO A 21 -9.86 65.62 12.76
C PRO A 21 -10.37 64.79 11.57
N GLU A 22 -10.49 65.46 10.40
CA GLU A 22 -11.03 64.83 9.19
C GLU A 22 -10.02 63.86 8.52
N THR A 23 -8.70 64.18 8.66
CA THR A 23 -7.63 63.39 8.02
C THR A 23 -6.47 63.12 8.97
N GLY A 24 -5.83 61.97 8.76
CA GLY A 24 -4.57 61.57 9.38
C GLY A 24 -3.48 61.35 8.33
N LYS A 25 -2.21 61.50 8.74
CA LYS A 25 -1.03 61.30 7.87
C LYS A 25 -0.09 60.29 8.49
N LEU A 26 0.42 59.34 7.65
CA LEU A 26 1.40 58.36 8.04
C LEU A 26 2.63 58.53 7.16
N HIS A 27 3.79 58.82 7.73
CA HIS A 27 5.07 58.80 7.06
C HIS A 27 5.72 57.43 7.23
N VAL A 28 6.04 56.78 6.13
CA VAL A 28 6.65 55.46 6.10
C VAL A 28 8.15 55.63 5.84
N PRO A 29 9.03 54.80 6.48
CA PRO A 29 10.47 54.82 6.20
C PRO A 29 10.76 54.68 4.69
N GLY A 30 11.59 55.57 4.13
CA GLY A 30 11.91 55.57 2.70
C GLY A 30 10.83 56.12 1.76
N GLY A 31 9.66 56.50 2.29
CA GLY A 31 8.60 57.12 1.48
C GLY A 31 8.80 58.64 1.30
N GLU A 32 8.63 59.14 0.08
CA GLU A 32 8.79 60.58 -0.22
C GLU A 32 7.59 61.41 0.26
N LEU A 33 6.39 60.83 0.24
CA LEU A 33 5.12 61.47 0.59
C LEU A 33 4.40 60.70 1.72
N PRO A 34 3.70 61.43 2.63
CA PRO A 34 2.86 60.77 3.65
C PRO A 34 1.64 60.09 3.02
N LEU A 35 1.26 58.94 3.55
CA LEU A 35 -0.03 58.34 3.28
C LEU A 35 -1.12 59.11 4.01
N GLU A 36 -2.23 59.35 3.39
CA GLU A 36 -3.38 60.07 3.97
C GLU A 36 -4.52 59.10 4.18
N ALA A 37 -5.20 59.15 5.35
CA ALA A 37 -6.38 58.39 5.65
C ALA A 37 -7.47 59.35 6.16
N SER A 38 -8.70 59.12 5.70
CA SER A 38 -9.87 59.87 6.19
C SER A 38 -10.39 59.26 7.51
N ASN A 39 -11.00 60.11 8.34
CA ASN A 39 -11.66 59.69 9.54
C ASN A 39 -12.98 58.96 9.22
N VAL A 40 -13.07 57.73 9.62
CA VAL A 40 -14.34 56.97 9.57
C VAL A 40 -14.70 56.56 11.01
N GLU A 41 -15.67 57.19 11.59
CA GLU A 41 -16.14 56.92 12.98
C GLU A 41 -15.00 56.95 14.03
N GLY A 42 -14.06 57.90 13.89
CA GLY A 42 -12.92 58.03 14.78
C GLY A 42 -11.75 57.06 14.46
N LYS A 43 -11.81 56.33 13.39
CA LYS A 43 -10.77 55.39 12.94
C LYS A 43 -10.09 55.90 11.67
N PHE A 44 -8.77 55.80 11.62
CA PHE A 44 -7.93 56.07 10.47
C PHE A 44 -7.23 54.81 10.04
N GLU A 45 -7.35 54.38 8.77
CA GLU A 45 -6.74 53.19 8.22
C GLU A 45 -5.79 53.60 7.12
N PHE A 46 -4.51 53.21 7.30
CA PHE A 46 -3.45 53.48 6.32
C PHE A 46 -2.96 52.18 5.74
N ASN A 47 -2.98 52.06 4.42
CA ASN A 47 -2.38 50.92 3.74
C ASN A 47 -0.90 51.22 3.43
N SER A 48 0.00 50.60 4.17
CA SER A 48 1.43 50.81 4.08
C SER A 48 2.03 49.97 2.94
N PRO A 49 2.93 50.55 2.11
CA PRO A 49 3.70 49.80 1.15
C PRO A 49 4.61 48.77 1.86
N PRO A 50 5.12 47.75 1.12
CA PRO A 50 6.03 46.75 1.66
C PRO A 50 7.29 47.37 2.24
N LEU A 51 7.67 46.93 3.47
CA LEU A 51 8.93 47.32 4.11
C LEU A 51 9.91 46.14 4.12
N LYS A 52 11.21 46.46 3.91
CA LYS A 52 12.31 45.46 3.94
C LYS A 52 13.34 45.75 5.04
N GLU A 53 13.36 46.96 5.54
CA GLU A 53 14.34 47.45 6.52
C GLU A 53 13.59 47.99 7.74
N ASP A 54 14.23 47.88 8.89
CA ASP A 54 13.74 48.43 10.14
C ASP A 54 13.63 49.95 10.06
N GLY A 55 12.67 50.54 10.72
CA GLY A 55 12.53 51.98 10.73
C GLY A 55 11.41 52.48 11.64
N ALA A 56 11.31 53.82 11.74
CA ALA A 56 10.23 54.47 12.47
C ALA A 56 9.21 55.06 11.52
N MET A 57 7.96 54.67 11.69
CA MET A 57 6.79 55.33 11.08
C MET A 57 6.35 56.48 11.95
N LYS A 58 5.93 57.60 11.30
CA LYS A 58 5.44 58.77 12.00
C LYS A 58 3.96 59.01 11.68
N VAL A 59 3.12 58.77 12.67
CA VAL A 59 1.69 59.04 12.60
C VAL A 59 1.41 60.48 13.06
N ARG A 60 0.62 61.22 12.29
CA ARG A 60 0.14 62.55 12.66
C ARG A 60 -1.35 62.61 12.42
N ILE A 61 -2.13 62.82 13.53
CA ILE A 61 -3.57 63.02 13.49
C ILE A 61 -3.86 64.27 14.31
N GLY A 62 -4.27 65.32 13.63
CA GLY A 62 -4.45 66.62 14.25
C GLY A 62 -3.14 67.20 14.77
N ASP A 63 -3.06 67.43 16.08
CA ASP A 63 -1.88 67.92 16.81
C ASP A 63 -1.05 66.78 17.41
N VAL A 64 -1.58 65.56 17.47
CA VAL A 64 -0.87 64.35 17.98
C VAL A 64 0.13 63.87 16.95
N ARG A 65 1.34 63.56 17.44
CA ARG A 65 2.43 62.94 16.65
C ARG A 65 2.98 61.78 17.46
N GLU A 66 3.09 60.63 16.81
CA GLU A 66 3.59 59.42 17.42
C GLU A 66 4.58 58.70 16.48
N ASP A 67 5.70 58.28 17.01
CA ASP A 67 6.71 57.48 16.31
C ASP A 67 6.50 56.00 16.68
N ILE A 68 6.31 55.15 15.65
CA ILE A 68 6.09 53.71 15.78
C ILE A 68 7.29 53.00 15.18
N GLU A 69 8.04 52.27 16.02
CA GLU A 69 9.11 51.40 15.50
C GLU A 69 8.51 50.21 14.78
N VAL A 70 9.04 49.95 13.59
CA VAL A 70 8.54 48.88 12.72
C VAL A 70 9.70 47.94 12.37
N LEU A 71 9.49 46.65 12.66
CA LEU A 71 10.41 45.57 12.39
C LEU A 71 9.81 44.65 11.37
N PRO A 72 10.24 44.64 10.08
CA PRO A 72 9.79 43.70 9.07
C PRO A 72 10.32 42.30 9.36
N MET A 73 9.44 41.31 9.44
CA MET A 73 9.79 39.91 9.73
C MET A 73 9.10 38.97 8.73
N THR A 74 9.81 37.91 8.34
CA THR A 74 9.19 36.84 7.54
C THR A 74 8.04 36.22 8.31
N ARG A 75 7.03 35.71 7.61
CA ARG A 75 5.94 34.97 8.26
C ARG A 75 6.46 33.71 8.94
N PRO A 76 5.78 33.25 10.03
CA PRO A 76 6.19 32.01 10.69
C PRO A 76 5.92 30.81 9.78
N GLU A 77 6.90 29.89 9.70
CA GLU A 77 6.84 28.67 8.90
C GLU A 77 6.97 27.46 9.80
N LEU A 78 6.35 26.34 9.39
CA LEU A 78 6.54 25.06 10.03
C LEU A 78 7.80 24.39 9.50
N GLU A 79 8.72 24.01 10.38
CA GLU A 79 9.95 23.29 10.06
C GLU A 79 9.73 21.78 9.97
N GLY A 80 8.75 21.26 10.73
CA GLY A 80 8.44 19.85 10.76
C GLY A 80 7.03 19.55 11.21
N LEU A 81 6.49 18.47 10.68
CA LEU A 81 5.22 17.87 11.10
C LEU A 81 5.40 16.37 11.29
N LEU A 82 5.01 15.87 12.45
CA LEU A 82 4.97 14.46 12.79
C LEU A 82 3.54 14.04 13.11
N ALA A 83 3.14 12.89 12.62
CA ALA A 83 1.90 12.23 13.03
C ALA A 83 2.22 11.04 13.94
N ILE A 84 1.69 11.04 15.14
CA ILE A 84 1.70 9.89 16.05
C ILE A 84 0.39 9.17 15.82
N ILE A 85 0.47 7.91 15.38
CA ILE A 85 -0.69 7.12 14.99
C ILE A 85 -0.91 6.04 16.03
N GLN A 86 -1.94 6.20 16.85
CA GLN A 86 -2.41 5.14 17.71
C GLN A 86 -3.22 4.16 16.84
N LEU A 87 -2.64 2.98 16.62
CA LEU A 87 -3.30 1.92 15.85
C LEU A 87 -4.43 1.27 16.66
N PRO A 88 -5.42 0.64 16.00
CA PRO A 88 -6.46 -0.14 16.69
C PRO A 88 -5.85 -1.26 17.55
N ASP A 89 -6.42 -1.52 18.73
CA ASP A 89 -5.91 -2.46 19.74
C ASP A 89 -5.73 -3.89 19.22
N TYR A 90 -6.52 -4.30 18.23
CA TYR A 90 -6.42 -5.64 17.67
C TYR A 90 -5.10 -5.90 16.93
N LEU A 91 -4.41 -4.86 16.45
CA LEU A 91 -3.12 -4.97 15.77
C LEU A 91 -1.97 -5.28 16.75
N ARG A 92 -2.16 -5.03 18.05
CA ARG A 92 -1.21 -5.37 19.13
C ARG A 92 0.20 -4.82 18.95
N TYR A 93 0.29 -3.59 18.43
CA TYR A 93 1.56 -2.91 18.33
C TYR A 93 2.01 -2.40 19.69
N ASP A 94 3.28 -2.59 20.04
CA ASP A 94 3.84 -2.17 21.32
C ASP A 94 4.04 -0.66 21.43
N HIS A 95 4.20 0.02 20.31
CA HIS A 95 4.44 1.45 20.21
C HIS A 95 3.64 2.08 19.09
N ASP A 96 3.17 3.30 19.34
CA ASP A 96 2.52 4.11 18.34
C ASP A 96 3.51 4.54 17.25
N PRO A 97 3.28 4.25 15.96
CA PRO A 97 4.15 4.71 14.89
C PRO A 97 4.21 6.24 14.83
N GLU A 98 5.41 6.77 14.73
CA GLU A 98 5.65 8.18 14.43
C GLU A 98 6.01 8.32 12.94
N ILE A 99 5.23 9.08 12.20
CA ILE A 99 5.38 9.26 10.76
C ILE A 99 5.59 10.73 10.44
N GLU A 100 6.68 11.05 9.75
CA GLU A 100 6.90 12.37 9.21
C GLU A 100 5.86 12.70 8.13
N VAL A 101 5.14 13.82 8.30
CA VAL A 101 4.14 14.27 7.33
C VAL A 101 4.83 14.98 6.17
N ARG A 102 4.91 14.30 5.04
CA ARG A 102 5.49 14.85 3.80
C ARG A 102 4.40 15.23 2.81
N GLY A 103 4.57 16.38 2.15
CA GLY A 103 3.60 16.85 1.17
C GLY A 103 2.19 17.10 1.73
N GLY A 104 2.09 17.37 3.04
CA GLY A 104 0.81 17.70 3.69
C GLY A 104 -0.18 16.53 3.76
N SER A 105 0.28 15.27 3.74
CA SER A 105 -0.61 14.12 3.85
C SER A 105 -0.03 13.01 4.72
N VAL A 106 -0.90 12.27 5.39
CA VAL A 106 -0.60 11.08 6.19
C VAL A 106 -1.69 10.03 6.03
N SER A 107 -1.32 8.75 6.03
CA SER A 107 -2.27 7.63 5.97
C SER A 107 -2.42 6.98 7.34
N VAL A 108 -3.65 6.73 7.75
CA VAL A 108 -4.01 6.14 9.04
C VAL A 108 -5.02 5.03 8.81
N VAL A 109 -4.81 3.87 9.44
CA VAL A 109 -5.78 2.78 9.37
C VAL A 109 -7.09 3.19 10.03
N LYS A 110 -8.21 2.81 9.43
CA LYS A 110 -9.55 3.11 10.00
C LYS A 110 -9.71 2.55 11.40
N GLY A 111 -10.29 3.36 12.28
CA GLY A 111 -10.41 3.04 13.70
C GLY A 111 -9.16 3.38 14.53
N GLY A 112 -8.07 3.78 13.89
CA GLY A 112 -6.92 4.36 14.57
C GLY A 112 -7.15 5.83 14.92
N LYS A 113 -6.25 6.39 15.74
CA LYS A 113 -6.28 7.82 16.11
C LYS A 113 -4.99 8.49 15.64
N ALA A 114 -5.10 9.73 15.20
CA ALA A 114 -3.96 10.54 14.81
C ALA A 114 -3.79 11.74 15.72
N THR A 115 -2.56 11.96 16.20
CA THR A 115 -2.12 13.17 16.90
C THR A 115 -1.06 13.83 16.05
N ILE A 116 -1.21 15.11 15.72
CA ILE A 116 -0.25 15.85 14.92
C ILE A 116 0.61 16.72 15.85
N LYS A 117 1.92 16.58 15.74
CA LYS A 117 2.91 17.46 16.35
C LYS A 117 3.56 18.31 15.27
N GLY A 118 3.65 19.59 15.51
CA GLY A 118 4.33 20.54 14.61
C GLY A 118 5.35 21.37 15.33
N THR A 119 6.42 21.72 14.63
CA THR A 119 7.47 22.63 15.10
C THR A 119 7.60 23.79 14.13
N ALA A 120 7.57 25.00 14.64
CA ALA A 120 7.72 26.22 13.87
C ALA A 120 9.13 26.81 14.05
N ASN A 121 9.52 27.70 13.14
CA ASN A 121 10.81 28.39 13.18
C ASN A 121 10.91 29.50 14.26
N ARG A 122 9.81 29.72 15.02
CA ARG A 122 9.75 30.68 16.15
C ARG A 122 8.61 30.36 17.10
N ASP A 123 8.58 31.04 18.25
CA ASP A 123 7.57 30.86 19.28
C ASP A 123 6.17 31.23 18.80
N LEU A 124 5.21 30.37 19.12
CA LEU A 124 3.81 30.47 18.73
C LEU A 124 2.97 31.04 19.88
N LYS A 125 2.09 31.98 19.56
CA LYS A 125 1.09 32.51 20.45
C LYS A 125 -0.22 31.72 20.42
N ARG A 126 -0.56 31.22 19.23
CA ARG A 126 -1.83 30.54 18.96
C ARG A 126 -1.66 29.54 17.82
N VAL A 127 -2.28 28.38 17.98
CA VAL A 127 -2.43 27.38 16.89
C VAL A 127 -3.88 26.94 16.88
N GLU A 128 -4.47 26.84 15.70
CA GLU A 128 -5.84 26.39 15.47
C GLU A 128 -5.89 25.27 14.46
N VAL A 129 -6.76 24.29 14.72
CA VAL A 129 -7.08 23.22 13.79
C VAL A 129 -8.58 23.30 13.52
N ASP A 130 -8.96 23.54 12.26
CA ASP A 130 -10.34 23.76 11.84
C ASP A 130 -11.05 24.84 12.68
N GLY A 131 -10.35 25.91 13.02
CA GLY A 131 -10.86 27.01 13.85
C GLY A 131 -10.92 26.71 15.36
N SER A 132 -10.53 25.51 15.79
CA SER A 132 -10.46 25.16 17.20
C SER A 132 -9.05 25.28 17.74
N ARG A 133 -8.90 25.99 18.87
CA ARG A 133 -7.60 26.22 19.49
C ARG A 133 -6.99 24.92 20.02
N THR A 134 -5.71 24.71 19.75
CA THR A 134 -4.96 23.55 20.23
C THR A 134 -3.81 23.98 21.17
N MET A 135 -3.18 22.99 21.84
CA MET A 135 -2.07 23.22 22.74
C MET A 135 -0.83 23.66 21.95
N ALA A 136 -0.25 24.79 22.33
CA ALA A 136 1.01 25.29 21.82
C ALA A 136 1.91 25.68 22.97
N GLU A 137 3.20 25.37 22.87
CA GLU A 137 4.22 25.72 23.86
C GLU A 137 5.51 26.09 23.13
N LYS A 138 5.95 27.34 23.32
CA LYS A 138 7.07 27.91 22.57
C LYS A 138 6.85 27.72 21.07
N ASN A 139 7.78 27.10 20.37
CA ASN A 139 7.75 26.89 18.93
C ASN A 139 7.13 25.55 18.47
N TRP A 140 6.52 24.79 19.37
CA TRP A 140 5.87 23.52 19.01
C TRP A 140 4.40 23.48 19.45
N PHE A 141 3.63 22.62 18.79
CA PHE A 141 2.23 22.36 19.14
C PHE A 141 1.90 20.87 18.99
N GLN A 142 0.82 20.48 19.65
CA GLN A 142 0.27 19.12 19.55
C GLN A 142 -1.24 19.18 19.51
N THR A 143 -1.86 18.46 18.56
CA THR A 143 -3.31 18.35 18.48
C THR A 143 -3.85 17.30 19.46
N ILE A 144 -5.14 17.35 19.73
CA ILE A 144 -5.83 16.26 20.42
C ILE A 144 -5.90 15.05 19.48
N ALA A 145 -5.76 13.85 20.02
CA ALA A 145 -5.92 12.61 19.26
C ALA A 145 -7.33 12.52 18.67
N ALA A 146 -7.42 12.40 17.36
CA ALA A 146 -8.69 12.29 16.64
C ALA A 146 -8.82 10.93 15.99
N GLU A 147 -9.95 10.26 16.19
CA GLU A 147 -10.26 8.98 15.53
C GLU A 147 -10.47 9.19 14.02
N VAL A 148 -9.90 8.26 13.23
CA VAL A 148 -9.94 8.32 11.78
C VAL A 148 -10.84 7.20 11.24
N THR A 149 -12.06 7.54 10.89
CA THR A 149 -13.05 6.64 10.28
C THR A 149 -13.13 6.80 8.77
N GLU A 150 -12.87 8.01 8.29
CA GLU A 150 -12.89 8.39 6.87
C GLU A 150 -11.77 9.40 6.56
N SER A 151 -11.45 9.52 5.27
CA SER A 151 -10.46 10.50 4.83
C SER A 151 -10.97 11.92 5.00
N GLN A 152 -10.16 12.80 5.56
CA GLN A 152 -10.49 14.16 5.88
C GLN A 152 -9.32 15.11 5.62
N THR A 153 -9.65 16.39 5.42
CA THR A 153 -8.64 17.45 5.33
C THR A 153 -8.82 18.37 6.54
N ARG A 154 -7.74 18.62 7.26
CA ARG A 154 -7.67 19.55 8.38
C ARG A 154 -6.98 20.83 7.95
N LEU A 155 -7.48 21.96 8.41
CA LEU A 155 -6.87 23.28 8.21
C LEU A 155 -6.09 23.65 9.47
N LEU A 156 -4.78 23.81 9.34
CA LEU A 156 -3.89 24.26 10.42
C LEU A 156 -3.53 25.72 10.18
N ASP A 157 -3.82 26.57 11.14
CA ASP A 157 -3.44 27.97 11.16
C ASP A 157 -2.67 28.30 12.45
N TRP A 158 -1.72 29.24 12.39
CA TRP A 158 -0.93 29.62 13.55
C TRP A 158 -0.55 31.08 13.54
N GLU A 159 -0.35 31.64 14.71
CA GLU A 159 0.06 33.02 14.96
C GLU A 159 1.30 32.98 15.86
N ASP A 160 2.36 33.70 15.47
CA ASP A 160 3.54 33.82 16.29
C ASP A 160 3.36 34.86 17.42
N ILE A 161 4.35 34.97 18.29
CA ILE A 161 4.34 35.95 19.40
C ILE A 161 4.29 37.40 18.92
N HIS A 162 4.60 37.67 17.67
CA HIS A 162 4.58 39.01 17.05
C HIS A 162 3.27 39.29 16.31
N GLY A 163 2.31 38.36 16.33
CA GLY A 163 1.00 38.50 15.67
C GLY A 163 1.02 38.20 14.16
N LEU A 164 2.11 37.64 13.64
CA LEU A 164 2.17 37.22 12.23
C LEU A 164 1.59 35.82 12.05
N THR A 165 0.84 35.63 10.98
CA THR A 165 0.25 34.37 10.56
C THR A 165 0.85 33.90 9.22
N PRO A 166 0.77 32.64 8.83
CA PRO A 166 1.08 32.22 7.45
C PRO A 166 0.16 32.92 6.44
N LYS A 167 0.55 32.95 5.18
CA LYS A 167 -0.30 33.53 4.11
C LYS A 167 -1.62 32.76 3.93
N GLU A 168 -1.51 31.46 3.99
CA GLU A 168 -2.61 30.52 3.87
C GLU A 168 -2.50 29.44 4.93
N PRO A 169 -3.61 28.98 5.48
CA PRO A 169 -3.61 27.82 6.38
C PRO A 169 -3.05 26.58 5.68
N LEU A 170 -2.31 25.77 6.41
CA LEU A 170 -1.79 24.50 5.89
C LEU A 170 -2.95 23.50 5.80
N LYS A 171 -3.12 22.91 4.63
CA LYS A 171 -4.07 21.81 4.38
C LYS A 171 -3.40 20.48 4.66
N LEU A 172 -3.75 19.86 5.78
CA LEU A 172 -3.28 18.53 6.16
C LEU A 172 -4.33 17.49 5.76
N ARG A 173 -3.98 16.61 4.85
CA ARG A 173 -4.84 15.51 4.41
C ARG A 173 -4.55 14.25 5.23
N ILE A 174 -5.54 13.74 5.95
CA ILE A 174 -5.50 12.46 6.66
C ILE A 174 -6.27 11.45 5.80
N ASN A 175 -5.56 10.47 5.23
CA ASN A 175 -6.16 9.43 4.41
C ASN A 175 -6.51 8.24 5.31
N ALA A 176 -7.79 7.90 5.39
CA ALA A 176 -8.24 6.69 6.04
C ALA A 176 -7.99 5.49 5.11
N VAL A 177 -7.22 4.51 5.56
CA VAL A 177 -6.94 3.29 4.81
C VAL A 177 -7.58 2.09 5.50
N ASP A 178 -8.08 1.16 4.69
CA ASP A 178 -8.59 -0.09 5.24
C ASP A 178 -7.41 -1.03 5.54
N ASP A 179 -7.54 -1.78 6.61
CA ASP A 179 -6.71 -2.93 6.90
C ASP A 179 -7.08 -4.05 5.91
N THR A 180 -6.15 -4.45 5.06
CA THR A 180 -6.38 -5.45 4.00
C THR A 180 -6.24 -6.87 4.53
N ALA A 181 -6.87 -7.84 3.84
CA ALA A 181 -6.72 -9.24 4.19
C ALA A 181 -5.34 -9.75 3.72
N PRO A 182 -4.73 -10.70 4.44
CA PRO A 182 -3.43 -11.23 4.07
C PRO A 182 -3.47 -11.97 2.72
N ASP A 183 -2.41 -11.84 1.95
CA ASP A 183 -2.16 -12.66 0.77
C ASP A 183 -1.44 -13.95 1.19
N VAL A 184 -1.81 -15.08 0.55
CA VAL A 184 -1.20 -16.38 0.85
C VAL A 184 -0.96 -17.21 -0.40
N PHE A 185 0.23 -17.80 -0.47
CA PHE A 185 0.67 -18.65 -1.58
C PHE A 185 1.26 -19.95 -1.05
N ALA A 186 0.96 -21.06 -1.75
CA ALA A 186 1.64 -22.33 -1.53
C ALA A 186 2.52 -22.67 -2.74
N LYS A 187 3.72 -23.16 -2.48
CA LYS A 187 4.71 -23.59 -3.49
C LYS A 187 5.09 -25.03 -3.24
N LYS A 188 5.70 -25.69 -4.25
CA LYS A 188 6.09 -27.12 -4.25
C LYS A 188 4.90 -28.09 -4.20
N LEU A 189 3.67 -27.62 -4.30
CA LEU A 189 2.49 -28.46 -4.55
C LEU A 189 2.19 -28.41 -6.05
N THR A 190 2.05 -29.57 -6.67
CA THR A 190 1.53 -29.69 -8.03
C THR A 190 0.00 -29.50 -7.99
N ARG A 191 -0.56 -28.95 -9.06
CA ARG A 191 -2.00 -28.66 -9.12
C ARG A 191 -2.86 -29.90 -8.81
N GLU A 192 -2.37 -31.05 -9.21
CA GLU A 192 -2.96 -32.37 -8.98
C GLU A 192 -1.84 -33.38 -8.79
N GLN A 193 -1.96 -34.22 -7.77
CA GLN A 193 -0.99 -35.29 -7.49
C GLN A 193 -1.65 -36.48 -6.80
N VAL A 194 -1.10 -37.65 -7.04
CA VAL A 194 -1.45 -38.90 -6.40
C VAL A 194 -0.40 -39.25 -5.36
N VAL A 195 -0.84 -39.63 -4.16
CA VAL A 195 0.04 -39.96 -3.05
C VAL A 195 -0.46 -41.20 -2.31
N LEU A 196 0.45 -41.94 -1.71
CA LEU A 196 0.09 -42.97 -0.72
C LEU A 196 -0.36 -42.33 0.58
N GLU A 197 -1.19 -43.02 1.35
CA GLU A 197 -1.72 -42.50 2.63
C GLU A 197 -0.64 -42.19 3.67
N ASP A 198 0.51 -42.86 3.64
CA ASP A 198 1.68 -42.63 4.52
C ASP A 198 2.77 -41.74 3.90
N GLU A 199 2.63 -41.38 2.65
CA GLU A 199 3.54 -40.45 1.98
C GLU A 199 3.51 -39.06 2.60
N VAL A 200 4.67 -38.41 2.64
CA VAL A 200 4.83 -37.07 3.18
C VAL A 200 4.98 -36.06 2.04
N VAL A 201 3.97 -35.24 1.87
CA VAL A 201 3.99 -34.12 0.92
C VAL A 201 4.66 -32.92 1.60
N ASN A 202 5.71 -32.40 0.99
CA ASN A 202 6.40 -31.18 1.44
C ASN A 202 5.88 -29.97 0.65
N PHE A 203 5.70 -28.86 1.33
CA PHE A 203 5.25 -27.60 0.72
C PHE A 203 5.84 -26.39 1.43
N ASP A 204 5.88 -25.25 0.73
CA ASP A 204 6.26 -23.97 1.31
C ASP A 204 5.02 -23.07 1.30
N ILE A 205 4.77 -22.39 2.42
CA ILE A 205 3.74 -21.34 2.51
C ILE A 205 4.46 -19.99 2.63
N SER A 206 4.05 -19.02 1.83
CA SER A 206 4.39 -17.62 2.00
C SER A 206 3.10 -16.81 2.15
N ALA A 207 3.06 -15.96 3.17
CA ALA A 207 1.95 -15.06 3.43
C ALA A 207 2.49 -13.65 3.70
N GLY A 208 1.77 -12.62 3.24
CA GLY A 208 2.08 -11.22 3.45
C GLY A 208 0.84 -10.47 3.92
N ASP A 209 1.03 -9.48 4.81
CA ASP A 209 -0.02 -8.65 5.37
C ASP A 209 0.51 -7.23 5.65
N ASP A 210 -0.34 -6.22 5.58
CA ASP A 210 0.05 -4.82 5.78
C ASP A 210 0.38 -4.50 7.25
N PHE A 211 -0.19 -5.22 8.22
CA PHE A 211 0.03 -4.97 9.66
C PHE A 211 0.64 -6.16 10.41
N GLY A 212 0.49 -7.38 9.90
CA GLY A 212 1.12 -8.56 10.47
C GLY A 212 0.30 -9.82 10.33
N VAL A 213 0.95 -10.89 9.92
CA VAL A 213 0.37 -12.22 9.77
C VAL A 213 0.26 -12.88 11.15
N LYS A 214 -0.94 -13.27 11.57
CA LYS A 214 -1.21 -13.93 12.86
C LYS A 214 -0.86 -15.41 12.83
N LYS A 215 -1.24 -16.10 11.76
CA LYS A 215 -0.93 -17.53 11.60
C LYS A 215 -1.09 -17.97 10.15
N VAL A 216 -0.36 -19.01 9.79
CA VAL A 216 -0.47 -19.70 8.50
C VAL A 216 -0.62 -21.19 8.72
N GLY A 217 -1.39 -21.84 7.85
CA GLY A 217 -1.63 -23.26 7.94
C GLY A 217 -2.08 -23.87 6.63
N LEU A 218 -2.47 -25.13 6.73
CA LEU A 218 -3.02 -25.94 5.65
C LEU A 218 -4.44 -26.38 6.03
N GLU A 219 -5.36 -26.28 5.09
CA GLU A 219 -6.73 -26.77 5.22
C GLU A 219 -6.99 -27.80 4.11
N TRP A 220 -7.66 -28.89 4.44
CA TRP A 220 -8.09 -29.90 3.48
C TRP A 220 -9.57 -30.21 3.63
N VAL A 221 -10.21 -30.46 2.50
CA VAL A 221 -11.61 -30.84 2.41
C VAL A 221 -11.72 -32.00 1.42
N GLY A 222 -12.23 -33.12 1.85
CA GLY A 222 -12.49 -34.28 1.00
C GLY A 222 -13.60 -33.96 0.00
N LEU A 223 -13.43 -34.39 -1.24
CA LEU A 223 -14.47 -34.26 -2.25
C LEU A 223 -15.58 -35.26 -1.97
N LYS A 224 -16.79 -34.74 -1.83
CA LYS A 224 -17.98 -35.60 -1.60
C LYS A 224 -18.37 -36.34 -2.88
N ASP A 225 -18.46 -37.64 -2.78
CA ASP A 225 -19.02 -38.54 -3.80
C ASP A 225 -20.06 -39.45 -3.12
N ALA A 226 -21.27 -39.44 -3.60
CA ALA A 226 -22.36 -40.20 -2.98
C ALA A 226 -22.12 -41.69 -2.96
N ILE A 227 -21.29 -42.24 -3.85
CA ILE A 227 -21.00 -43.66 -3.99
C ILE A 227 -19.69 -44.03 -3.30
N HIS A 228 -18.63 -43.27 -3.60
CA HIS A 228 -17.27 -43.64 -3.20
C HIS A 228 -16.78 -42.91 -1.94
N ASN A 229 -17.31 -41.72 -1.65
CA ASN A 229 -16.93 -40.89 -0.50
C ASN A 229 -18.13 -40.12 0.08
N PRO A 230 -19.12 -40.80 0.66
CA PRO A 230 -20.32 -40.15 1.22
C PRO A 230 -20.02 -39.24 2.41
N ASP A 231 -19.01 -39.56 3.21
CA ASP A 231 -18.58 -38.88 4.42
C ASP A 231 -17.10 -38.38 4.25
N PRO A 232 -16.87 -37.32 3.52
CA PRO A 232 -15.52 -36.82 3.25
C PRO A 232 -14.88 -36.28 4.53
N SER A 233 -13.58 -36.56 4.69
CA SER A 233 -12.78 -36.01 5.78
C SER A 233 -12.44 -34.57 5.52
N SER A 234 -12.49 -33.72 6.54
CA SER A 234 -11.98 -32.34 6.47
C SER A 234 -11.19 -32.02 7.74
N GLY A 235 -10.30 -31.07 7.62
CA GLY A 235 -9.52 -30.61 8.77
C GLY A 235 -8.58 -29.49 8.38
N ASP A 236 -7.88 -28.97 9.38
CA ASP A 236 -6.85 -27.98 9.20
C ASP A 236 -5.66 -28.23 10.13
N LYS A 237 -4.52 -27.68 9.76
CA LYS A 237 -3.27 -27.80 10.51
C LYS A 237 -2.57 -26.46 10.56
N LEU A 238 -2.26 -25.98 11.75
CA LEU A 238 -1.37 -24.86 11.94
C LEU A 238 0.06 -25.27 11.54
N VAL A 239 0.67 -24.51 10.63
CA VAL A 239 2.08 -24.71 10.21
C VAL A 239 2.99 -23.76 10.98
N SER A 240 2.59 -22.50 11.15
CA SER A 240 3.34 -21.52 11.93
C SER A 240 2.41 -20.48 12.53
N ALA A 241 2.70 -20.08 13.78
CA ALA A 241 2.22 -18.82 14.30
C ALA A 241 3.09 -17.67 13.71
N GLY A 242 2.45 -16.55 13.46
CA GLY A 242 3.12 -15.29 13.14
C GLY A 242 3.31 -14.45 14.39
N ASP A 243 3.56 -13.16 14.18
CA ASP A 243 3.80 -12.18 15.24
C ASP A 243 3.19 -10.84 14.83
N PRO A 244 2.63 -10.01 15.73
CA PRO A 244 2.32 -8.62 15.45
C PRO A 244 3.53 -7.92 14.84
N GLN A 245 3.31 -7.03 13.86
CA GLN A 245 4.35 -6.32 13.11
C GLN A 245 5.16 -7.18 12.11
N LYS A 246 5.11 -8.51 12.19
CA LYS A 246 5.74 -9.40 11.21
C LYS A 246 4.85 -9.52 9.97
N ARG A 247 5.16 -8.70 8.99
CA ARG A 247 4.35 -8.57 7.76
C ARG A 247 4.49 -9.75 6.82
N ASP A 248 5.64 -10.41 6.80
CA ASP A 248 5.94 -11.53 5.90
C ASP A 248 6.26 -12.78 6.70
N VAL A 249 5.62 -13.88 6.32
CA VAL A 249 5.85 -15.21 6.89
C VAL A 249 6.16 -16.16 5.75
N ALA A 250 7.32 -16.84 5.80
CA ALA A 250 7.69 -17.90 4.88
C ALA A 250 8.10 -19.13 5.68
N VAL A 251 7.39 -20.24 5.49
CA VAL A 251 7.58 -21.45 6.27
C VAL A 251 7.47 -22.71 5.41
N GLN A 252 8.16 -23.76 5.82
CA GLN A 252 7.99 -25.10 5.26
C GLN A 252 7.01 -25.91 6.08
N GLY A 253 6.13 -26.63 5.42
CA GLY A 253 5.18 -27.53 6.04
C GLY A 253 5.20 -28.92 5.42
N THR A 254 4.60 -29.86 6.13
CA THR A 254 4.44 -31.24 5.66
C THR A 254 2.99 -31.67 5.88
N PHE A 255 2.46 -32.46 4.96
CA PHE A 255 1.17 -33.11 5.06
C PHE A 255 1.33 -34.61 4.82
N SER A 256 0.66 -35.43 5.61
CA SER A 256 0.54 -36.87 5.38
C SER A 256 -0.87 -37.31 5.81
N ALA A 257 -1.62 -37.88 4.89
CA ALA A 257 -3.01 -38.29 5.15
C ALA A 257 -3.11 -39.21 6.40
N LYS A 258 -2.22 -40.17 6.53
CA LYS A 258 -2.18 -41.09 7.67
C LYS A 258 -1.93 -40.41 9.01
N ARG A 259 -1.02 -39.38 9.03
CA ARG A 259 -0.72 -38.62 10.26
C ARG A 259 -1.89 -37.75 10.70
N GLU A 260 -2.63 -37.22 9.74
CA GLU A 260 -3.80 -36.38 9.97
C GLU A 260 -5.11 -37.22 10.08
N GLY A 261 -5.02 -38.57 10.09
CA GLY A 261 -6.17 -39.47 10.23
C GLY A 261 -7.12 -39.48 9.04
N VAL A 262 -6.64 -39.04 7.87
CA VAL A 262 -7.43 -38.95 6.63
C VAL A 262 -7.39 -40.31 5.92
N LYS A 263 -8.55 -40.86 5.64
CA LYS A 263 -8.69 -42.10 4.85
C LYS A 263 -8.45 -41.86 3.36
N PRO A 264 -8.11 -42.89 2.56
CA PRO A 264 -7.96 -42.78 1.11
C PRO A 264 -9.16 -42.08 0.46
N GLN A 265 -8.94 -40.95 -0.16
CA GLN A 265 -9.94 -40.14 -0.85
C GLN A 265 -9.25 -38.99 -1.61
N THR A 266 -10.01 -38.30 -2.45
CA THR A 266 -9.54 -37.05 -3.09
C THR A 266 -9.78 -35.87 -2.18
N LEU A 267 -8.73 -35.11 -1.91
CA LEU A 267 -8.73 -33.91 -1.08
C LEU A 267 -8.53 -32.66 -1.94
N GLN A 268 -9.29 -31.63 -1.64
CA GLN A 268 -8.96 -30.26 -2.00
C GLN A 268 -8.14 -29.65 -0.86
N VAL A 269 -6.90 -29.27 -1.14
CA VAL A 269 -5.96 -28.75 -0.15
C VAL A 269 -5.63 -27.30 -0.46
N ARG A 270 -5.62 -26.44 0.55
CA ARG A 270 -5.29 -25.00 0.41
C ARG A 270 -4.41 -24.55 1.57
N ALA A 271 -3.46 -23.69 1.31
CA ALA A 271 -2.85 -22.92 2.39
C ALA A 271 -3.79 -21.81 2.84
N PHE A 272 -3.79 -21.48 4.11
CA PHE A 272 -4.53 -20.34 4.65
C PHE A 272 -3.62 -19.43 5.45
N ALA A 273 -4.01 -18.14 5.51
CA ALA A 273 -3.45 -17.15 6.40
C ALA A 273 -4.57 -16.42 7.14
N GLU A 274 -4.30 -16.04 8.38
CA GLU A 274 -5.13 -15.15 9.19
C GLU A 274 -4.29 -13.98 9.69
N ASP A 275 -4.90 -12.81 9.76
CA ASP A 275 -4.37 -11.63 10.40
C ASP A 275 -4.95 -11.44 11.82
N TYR A 276 -4.74 -10.26 12.38
CA TYR A 276 -5.23 -9.92 13.72
C TYR A 276 -6.62 -9.29 13.72
N LYS A 277 -7.19 -8.93 12.56
CA LYS A 277 -8.51 -8.29 12.49
C LYS A 277 -9.61 -9.23 12.95
N PRO A 278 -10.42 -8.83 13.96
CA PRO A 278 -11.52 -9.63 14.45
C PRO A 278 -12.53 -9.96 13.33
N ASP A 279 -13.11 -11.16 13.40
CA ASP A 279 -14.19 -11.63 12.53
C ASP A 279 -13.86 -11.64 11.02
N ARG A 280 -12.60 -11.48 10.65
CA ARG A 280 -12.13 -11.63 9.27
C ARG A 280 -12.01 -13.11 8.93
N ALA A 281 -12.57 -13.50 7.79
CA ALA A 281 -12.40 -14.83 7.23
C ALA A 281 -10.94 -15.08 6.83
N ARG A 282 -10.53 -16.34 6.85
CA ARG A 282 -9.23 -16.79 6.35
C ARG A 282 -9.03 -16.40 4.88
N SER A 283 -7.84 -15.97 4.54
CA SER A 283 -7.39 -15.90 3.16
C SER A 283 -6.84 -17.27 2.74
N TYR A 284 -7.07 -17.64 1.48
CA TYR A 284 -6.68 -18.94 0.97
C TYR A 284 -5.85 -18.84 -0.31
N SER A 285 -4.89 -19.75 -0.45
CA SER A 285 -4.20 -19.97 -1.72
C SER A 285 -5.14 -20.62 -2.74
N PRO A 286 -4.76 -20.67 -4.05
CA PRO A 286 -5.38 -21.58 -4.98
C PRO A 286 -5.41 -23.01 -4.44
N ALA A 287 -6.46 -23.76 -4.82
CA ALA A 287 -6.64 -25.14 -4.38
C ALA A 287 -5.76 -26.11 -5.17
N PHE A 288 -5.25 -27.12 -4.48
CA PHE A 288 -4.54 -28.27 -5.02
C PHE A 288 -5.36 -29.53 -4.80
N LEU A 289 -5.33 -30.47 -5.72
CA LEU A 289 -5.98 -31.76 -5.59
C LEU A 289 -4.94 -32.82 -5.20
N ILE A 290 -5.21 -33.52 -4.10
CA ILE A 290 -4.38 -34.64 -3.64
C ILE A 290 -5.24 -35.88 -3.60
N HIS A 291 -4.93 -36.85 -4.47
CA HIS A 291 -5.57 -38.15 -4.48
C HIS A 291 -4.84 -39.08 -3.53
N VAL A 292 -5.37 -39.27 -2.36
CA VAL A 292 -4.81 -40.18 -1.36
C VAL A 292 -5.29 -41.59 -1.69
N MET A 293 -4.35 -42.50 -1.92
CA MET A 293 -4.65 -43.88 -2.27
C MET A 293 -4.05 -44.87 -1.28
N ASN A 294 -4.74 -45.99 -1.07
CA ASN A 294 -4.14 -47.14 -0.42
C ASN A 294 -3.13 -47.84 -1.36
N PRO A 295 -2.25 -48.75 -0.86
CA PRO A 295 -1.21 -49.36 -1.70
C PRO A 295 -1.77 -50.16 -2.89
N ASN A 296 -2.93 -50.82 -2.74
CA ASN A 296 -3.51 -51.60 -3.83
C ASN A 296 -4.05 -50.74 -4.95
N ASP A 297 -4.76 -49.68 -4.62
CA ASP A 297 -5.29 -48.76 -5.63
C ASP A 297 -4.21 -47.93 -6.28
N HIS A 298 -3.17 -47.55 -5.52
CA HIS A 298 -1.99 -46.89 -6.05
C HIS A 298 -1.24 -47.78 -7.06
N ALA A 299 -1.08 -49.08 -6.77
CA ALA A 299 -0.45 -50.02 -7.69
C ALA A 299 -1.23 -50.20 -8.99
N LYS A 300 -2.56 -50.22 -8.95
CA LYS A 300 -3.43 -50.26 -10.13
C LYS A 300 -3.24 -48.95 -10.95
N TRP A 301 -3.34 -47.81 -10.27
CA TRP A 301 -3.16 -46.51 -10.91
C TRP A 301 -1.79 -46.39 -11.61
N LEU A 302 -0.70 -46.79 -10.93
CA LEU A 302 0.63 -46.83 -11.54
C LEU A 302 0.69 -47.74 -12.77
N THR A 303 0.03 -48.91 -12.72
CA THR A 303 -0.02 -49.82 -13.87
C THR A 303 -0.74 -49.18 -15.05
N ASP A 304 -1.85 -48.51 -14.81
CA ASP A 304 -2.63 -47.81 -15.83
C ASP A 304 -1.86 -46.63 -16.44
N GLU A 305 -1.21 -45.81 -15.62
CA GLU A 305 -0.38 -44.71 -16.05
C GLU A 305 0.85 -45.17 -16.87
N PHE A 306 1.50 -46.23 -16.38
CA PHE A 306 2.59 -46.85 -17.14
C PHE A 306 2.11 -47.43 -18.48
N GLY A 307 0.96 -48.07 -18.48
CA GLY A 307 0.32 -48.54 -19.71
C GLY A 307 0.04 -47.45 -20.73
N LYS A 308 -0.49 -46.31 -20.27
CA LYS A 308 -0.70 -45.12 -21.11
C LYS A 308 0.62 -44.57 -21.65
N TRP A 309 1.62 -44.43 -20.77
CA TRP A 309 2.95 -43.94 -21.15
C TRP A 309 3.58 -44.87 -22.20
N PHE A 310 3.54 -46.20 -21.98
CA PHE A 310 4.06 -47.18 -22.90
C PHE A 310 3.35 -47.16 -24.26
N SER A 311 2.06 -47.01 -24.28
CA SER A 311 1.28 -46.88 -25.53
C SER A 311 1.71 -45.62 -26.31
N ASN A 312 1.85 -44.49 -25.63
CA ASN A 312 2.31 -43.24 -26.24
C ASN A 312 3.75 -43.34 -26.78
N ALA A 313 4.66 -44.00 -26.01
CA ALA A 313 6.03 -44.21 -26.42
C ALA A 313 6.09 -45.12 -27.69
N ARG A 314 5.22 -46.12 -27.73
CA ARG A 314 5.09 -47.00 -28.90
C ARG A 314 4.60 -46.26 -30.13
N GLU A 315 3.61 -45.38 -30.00
CA GLU A 315 3.13 -44.53 -31.10
C GLU A 315 4.26 -43.62 -31.66
N VAL A 316 5.06 -43.01 -30.77
CA VAL A 316 6.21 -42.18 -31.17
C VAL A 316 7.22 -43.02 -31.94
N TYR A 317 7.52 -44.23 -31.44
CA TYR A 317 8.46 -45.15 -32.09
C TYR A 317 7.96 -45.61 -33.47
N GLU A 318 6.71 -46.04 -33.58
CA GLU A 318 6.13 -46.45 -34.85
C GLU A 318 6.10 -45.31 -35.86
N LYS A 319 5.83 -44.09 -35.41
CA LYS A 319 5.91 -42.91 -36.24
C LYS A 319 7.31 -42.60 -36.72
N GLU A 320 8.33 -42.73 -35.85
CA GLU A 320 9.72 -42.56 -36.23
C GLU A 320 10.18 -43.56 -37.26
N GLN A 321 9.77 -44.83 -37.14
CA GLN A 321 10.06 -45.83 -38.17
C GLN A 321 9.48 -45.47 -39.54
N GLN A 322 8.23 -44.96 -39.60
CA GLN A 322 7.60 -44.49 -40.84
C GLN A 322 8.37 -43.29 -41.43
N LEU A 323 8.74 -42.32 -40.60
CA LEU A 323 9.52 -41.16 -40.99
C LEU A 323 10.90 -41.57 -41.54
N TYR A 324 11.59 -42.48 -40.82
CA TYR A 324 12.86 -43.02 -41.24
C TYR A 324 12.77 -43.71 -42.63
N SER A 325 11.74 -44.54 -42.86
CA SER A 325 11.53 -45.21 -44.13
C SER A 325 11.31 -44.18 -45.26
N THR A 326 10.50 -43.17 -45.02
CA THR A 326 10.24 -42.08 -45.99
C THR A 326 11.55 -41.29 -46.28
N ASN A 327 12.34 -40.98 -45.26
CA ASN A 327 13.59 -40.29 -45.42
C ASN A 327 14.63 -41.14 -46.22
N LYS A 328 14.65 -42.45 -45.99
CA LYS A 328 15.49 -43.37 -46.74
C LYS A 328 15.10 -43.40 -48.22
N GLU A 329 13.82 -43.31 -48.58
CA GLU A 329 13.33 -43.21 -49.97
C GLU A 329 13.73 -41.87 -50.59
N LEU A 330 13.49 -40.75 -49.90
CA LEU A 330 13.86 -39.41 -50.39
C LEU A 330 15.40 -39.28 -50.64
N ARG A 331 16.22 -39.87 -49.78
CA ARG A 331 17.67 -39.86 -49.92
C ARG A 331 18.21 -40.64 -51.15
N LYS A 332 17.39 -41.51 -51.76
CA LYS A 332 17.75 -42.26 -52.97
C LYS A 332 17.48 -41.50 -54.26
N MET A 333 16.71 -40.39 -54.18
CA MET A 333 16.36 -39.56 -55.32
C MET A 333 17.50 -38.64 -55.73
N ASP A 334 17.66 -38.38 -57.01
CA ASP A 334 18.63 -37.37 -57.47
C ASP A 334 18.13 -35.92 -57.24
N ALA A 335 19.03 -34.96 -57.43
CA ALA A 335 18.73 -33.55 -57.17
C ALA A 335 17.56 -33.00 -58.01
N GLY A 336 17.42 -33.46 -59.25
CA GLY A 336 16.33 -33.06 -60.15
C GLY A 336 14.99 -33.64 -59.74
N GLU A 337 15.00 -34.86 -59.22
CA GLU A 337 13.80 -35.50 -58.66
C GLU A 337 13.33 -34.83 -57.38
N LEU A 338 14.29 -34.52 -56.46
CA LEU A 338 13.99 -33.83 -55.21
C LEU A 338 13.43 -32.44 -55.43
N ASP A 339 13.80 -31.79 -56.56
CA ASP A 339 13.37 -30.42 -56.89
C ASP A 339 11.95 -30.34 -57.45
N ARG A 340 11.34 -31.48 -57.81
CA ARG A 340 9.96 -31.52 -58.30
C ARG A 340 8.98 -31.02 -57.24
N PRO A 341 7.94 -30.24 -57.63
CA PRO A 341 7.00 -29.64 -56.65
C PRO A 341 6.34 -30.64 -55.69
N GLU A 342 6.09 -31.85 -56.15
CA GLU A 342 5.50 -32.93 -55.34
C GLU A 342 6.47 -33.44 -54.26
N ASN A 343 7.76 -33.61 -54.61
CA ASN A 343 8.79 -34.07 -53.66
C ASN A 343 9.18 -32.98 -52.68
N ARG A 344 9.22 -31.71 -53.09
CA ARG A 344 9.38 -30.58 -52.17
C ARG A 344 8.27 -30.53 -51.14
N ARG A 345 7.00 -30.80 -51.55
CA ARG A 345 5.87 -30.90 -50.61
C ARG A 345 6.01 -32.07 -49.66
N LYS A 346 6.48 -33.24 -50.14
CA LYS A 346 6.74 -34.40 -49.31
C LYS A 346 7.84 -34.09 -48.27
N ILE A 347 8.95 -33.48 -48.68
CA ILE A 347 10.04 -33.08 -47.77
C ILE A 347 9.53 -32.13 -46.68
N LYS A 348 8.74 -31.08 -47.03
CA LYS A 348 8.18 -30.16 -46.09
C LYS A 348 7.22 -30.85 -45.11
N LYS A 349 6.38 -31.77 -45.61
CA LYS A 349 5.47 -32.57 -44.78
C LYS A 349 6.27 -33.48 -43.82
N GLN A 350 7.34 -34.09 -44.30
CA GLN A 350 8.24 -34.95 -43.54
C GLN A 350 8.91 -34.16 -42.39
N ALA A 351 9.51 -33.01 -42.71
CA ALA A 351 10.13 -32.15 -41.69
C ALA A 351 9.17 -31.71 -40.60
N ASN A 352 7.93 -31.33 -40.98
CA ASN A 352 6.90 -30.97 -40.01
C ASN A 352 6.46 -32.17 -39.14
N ALA A 353 6.40 -33.37 -39.72
CA ALA A 353 6.05 -34.59 -39.00
C ALA A 353 7.15 -35.03 -38.03
N GLU A 354 8.44 -34.89 -38.39
CA GLU A 354 9.60 -35.13 -37.50
C GLU A 354 9.59 -34.15 -36.33
N ALA A 355 9.42 -32.84 -36.62
CA ALA A 355 9.34 -31.83 -35.56
C ALA A 355 8.16 -32.08 -34.61
N SER A 356 7.03 -32.59 -35.12
CA SER A 356 5.86 -32.96 -34.28
C SER A 356 6.16 -34.21 -33.44
N ASN A 357 6.80 -35.23 -34.04
CA ASN A 357 7.16 -36.45 -33.32
C ASN A 357 8.24 -36.20 -32.25
N GLY A 358 9.21 -35.31 -32.51
CA GLY A 358 10.21 -34.85 -31.55
C GLY A 358 9.54 -34.20 -30.34
N ARG A 359 8.62 -33.25 -30.53
CA ARG A 359 7.88 -32.64 -29.41
C ARG A 359 7.08 -33.64 -28.58
N ARG A 360 6.53 -34.69 -29.22
CA ARG A 360 5.86 -35.77 -28.48
C ARG A 360 6.83 -36.56 -27.62
N LEU A 361 8.03 -36.88 -28.19
CA LEU A 361 9.08 -37.53 -27.43
C LEU A 361 9.54 -36.73 -26.22
N ASP A 362 9.78 -35.41 -26.43
CA ASP A 362 10.13 -34.49 -25.35
C ASP A 362 9.07 -34.51 -24.23
N SER A 363 7.80 -34.50 -24.60
CA SER A 363 6.69 -34.56 -23.61
C SER A 363 6.62 -35.89 -22.85
N LEU A 364 7.11 -37.00 -23.41
CA LEU A 364 7.16 -38.29 -22.75
C LEU A 364 8.38 -38.43 -21.81
N THR A 365 9.46 -37.73 -22.08
CA THR A 365 10.69 -37.75 -21.30
C THR A 365 10.73 -36.70 -20.22
N GLY A 366 9.76 -35.79 -20.19
CA GLY A 366 9.72 -34.67 -19.23
C GLY A 366 10.77 -33.60 -19.54
N ALA A 367 11.30 -33.53 -20.77
CA ALA A 367 12.28 -32.55 -21.24
C ALA A 367 11.61 -31.25 -21.73
#